data_4922c7d6f6e42f45c993b1d2c0f9a450
#
_entry.id   4922c7d6f6e42f45c993b1d2c0f9a450
#
_cell.length_a   1.000
_cell.length_b   1.000
_cell.length_c   1.000
_cell.angle_alpha   90.00
_cell.angle_beta   90.00
_cell.angle_gamma   90.00
#
_symmetry.space_group_name_H-M   'P 1'
#
loop_
_entity.id
_entity.type
_entity.pdbx_description
1 polymer ?
#
loop_
_entity_poly.entity_id
_entity_poly.type
_entity_poly.pdbx_seq_one_letter_code
_entity_poly.pdbx_strand_id
1 'polypeptide(L)'
;GLLRTLSAMGQAHTPGYETAPAGANAKEEHLDFFHCPIKIISLNKGRSAVAASAYLSATQMENTWDGTTHDYTRKRHVVYAEVMLPEHAPPEYADRNVLWNSVDWSETKRDAQLARTVELAFPAELTHEQNIALIRRFVQETFVDKGMCADVAFHDKGDGNPHVHIMLTMRALQEDGRWASKSR
;
A
#
# COMPACT_ATOMS: atom_id res chain seq x y z
N GLY A 1 -12.37 -12.92 -3.99
CA GLY A 1 -11.33 -12.23 -4.47
C GLY A 1 -10.00 -12.25 -3.76
N LEU A 2 -9.77 -11.34 -2.83
CA LEU A 2 -8.46 -11.07 -2.21
C LEU A 2 -7.80 -12.29 -1.55
N LEU A 3 -8.60 -13.07 -0.82
CA LEU A 3 -8.16 -14.27 -0.11
C LEU A 3 -7.76 -15.42 -1.05
N ARG A 4 -8.34 -15.47 -2.25
CA ARG A 4 -7.98 -16.52 -3.23
C ARG A 4 -6.63 -16.27 -3.90
N THR A 5 -6.27 -15.03 -4.14
CA THR A 5 -5.00 -14.66 -4.79
C THR A 5 -3.80 -14.95 -3.87
N LEU A 6 -3.93 -14.66 -2.58
CA LEU A 6 -2.89 -14.96 -1.59
C LEU A 6 -2.79 -16.46 -1.27
N SER A 7 -3.93 -17.19 -1.28
CA SER A 7 -3.94 -18.65 -1.05
C SER A 7 -3.34 -19.46 -2.21
N ALA A 8 -3.47 -18.97 -3.45
CA ALA A 8 -2.92 -19.65 -4.63
C ALA A 8 -1.40 -19.55 -4.74
N MET A 9 -0.76 -18.59 -4.04
CA MET A 9 0.68 -18.38 -4.08
C MET A 9 1.47 -19.15 -3.02
N GLY A 10 0.78 -19.78 -2.04
CA GLY A 10 1.39 -20.63 -1.02
C GLY A 10 1.56 -22.08 -1.39
N GLN A 11 1.14 -22.52 -2.61
CA GLN A 11 1.27 -23.91 -3.04
C GLN A 11 2.41 -24.08 -4.06
N ALA A 12 3.64 -23.95 -3.62
CA ALA A 12 4.81 -24.44 -4.34
C ALA A 12 5.32 -25.71 -3.66
N HIS A 13 4.92 -26.83 -4.24
CA HIS A 13 5.56 -28.14 -4.32
C HIS A 13 6.30 -28.66 -3.07
N THR A 14 5.65 -29.55 -2.31
CA THR A 14 6.35 -30.51 -1.46
C THR A 14 6.20 -31.91 -2.02
N PRO A 15 7.29 -32.70 -2.16
CA PRO A 15 7.21 -34.11 -2.51
C PRO A 15 6.86 -34.95 -1.27
N GLY A 16 5.92 -35.87 -1.49
CA GLY A 16 5.57 -37.08 -0.78
C GLY A 16 5.92 -37.23 0.71
N TYR A 17 4.87 -37.31 1.54
CA TYR A 17 4.94 -38.03 2.81
C TYR A 17 3.78 -38.98 2.96
N GLU A 18 4.14 -40.21 3.38
CA GLU A 18 3.29 -41.35 3.65
C GLU A 18 2.27 -41.09 4.77
N THR A 19 1.16 -41.77 4.66
CA THR A 19 0.04 -41.78 5.59
C THR A 19 0.43 -42.23 7.01
N ALA A 20 0.18 -41.40 8.01
CA ALA A 20 0.17 -41.81 9.40
C ALA A 20 -1.28 -41.80 9.97
N PRO A 21 -1.59 -42.60 11.02
CA PRO A 21 -2.92 -43.02 11.39
C PRO A 21 -3.76 -41.96 12.10
N ALA A 22 -5.08 -42.11 11.92
CA ALA A 22 -6.11 -41.30 12.57
C ALA A 22 -6.03 -41.30 14.10
N GLY A 23 -6.03 -40.16 14.72
CA GLY A 23 -6.26 -40.01 16.14
C GLY A 23 -5.39 -38.94 16.84
N ALA A 24 -5.48 -37.70 16.45
CA ALA A 24 -5.10 -36.58 17.31
C ALA A 24 -6.02 -35.40 17.00
N ASN A 25 -6.68 -34.86 18.02
CA ASN A 25 -7.39 -33.60 17.98
C ASN A 25 -6.50 -32.54 17.33
N ALA A 26 -6.69 -32.29 16.03
CA ALA A 26 -6.22 -31.08 15.41
C ALA A 26 -6.99 -29.94 16.09
N LYS A 27 -6.35 -29.27 17.05
CA LYS A 27 -6.70 -27.90 17.33
C LYS A 27 -6.72 -27.20 15.99
N GLU A 28 -7.89 -26.71 15.54
CA GLU A 28 -7.97 -25.70 14.51
C GLU A 28 -7.03 -24.59 14.98
N GLU A 29 -5.82 -24.57 14.44
CA GLU A 29 -4.99 -23.40 14.49
C GLU A 29 -5.75 -22.34 13.70
N HIS A 30 -6.52 -21.57 14.43
CA HIS A 30 -7.18 -20.39 13.92
C HIS A 30 -6.01 -19.48 13.49
N LEU A 31 -5.71 -19.52 12.22
CA LEU A 31 -4.85 -18.55 11.57
C LEU A 31 -5.53 -17.20 11.73
N ASP A 32 -5.28 -16.55 12.86
CA ASP A 32 -5.63 -15.15 13.13
C ASP A 32 -4.84 -14.24 12.20
N PHE A 33 -5.14 -14.34 10.89
CA PHE A 33 -4.37 -13.66 9.88
C PHE A 33 -5.21 -12.71 9.07
N PHE A 34 -4.64 -11.59 8.97
CA PHE A 34 -4.89 -10.38 8.23
C PHE A 34 -5.64 -9.32 9.01
N HIS A 35 -4.94 -8.83 10.02
CA HIS A 35 -5.21 -7.46 10.43
C HIS A 35 -4.84 -6.57 9.22
N CYS A 36 -5.85 -6.19 8.44
CA CYS A 36 -5.71 -5.29 7.29
C CYS A 36 -6.39 -3.97 7.64
N PRO A 37 -5.77 -3.11 8.47
CA PRO A 37 -6.37 -1.85 8.84
C PRO A 37 -6.43 -0.92 7.63
N ILE A 38 -7.65 -0.50 7.29
CA ILE A 38 -7.89 0.54 6.30
C ILE A 38 -8.16 1.84 7.04
N LYS A 39 -7.35 2.87 6.78
CA LYS A 39 -7.50 4.20 7.36
C LYS A 39 -7.72 5.23 6.27
N ILE A 40 -8.54 6.24 6.56
CA ILE A 40 -8.78 7.37 5.67
C ILE A 40 -7.95 8.57 6.16
N ILE A 41 -7.25 9.19 5.24
CA ILE A 41 -6.59 10.48 5.42
C ILE A 41 -7.59 11.54 4.95
N SER A 42 -7.95 12.47 5.82
CA SER A 42 -8.94 13.51 5.53
C SER A 42 -8.53 14.87 6.06
N LEU A 43 -8.93 15.91 5.35
CA LEU A 43 -8.61 17.32 5.67
C LEU A 43 -9.18 17.76 7.01
N ASN A 44 -10.39 17.33 7.38
CA ASN A 44 -11.04 17.73 8.64
C ASN A 44 -10.25 17.31 9.90
N LYS A 45 -9.29 16.41 9.77
CA LYS A 45 -8.38 15.99 10.85
C LYS A 45 -7.03 16.70 10.80
N GLY A 46 -6.90 17.77 10.03
CA GLY A 46 -5.64 18.50 9.82
C GLY A 46 -4.56 17.62 9.19
N ARG A 47 -4.94 16.65 8.37
CA ARG A 47 -4.01 15.73 7.71
C ARG A 47 -3.80 16.14 6.27
N SER A 48 -2.59 15.93 5.76
CA SER A 48 -2.19 16.12 4.36
C SER A 48 -1.79 14.77 3.77
N ALA A 49 -2.13 14.55 2.50
CA ALA A 49 -1.65 13.37 1.78
C ALA A 49 -0.14 13.44 1.58
N VAL A 50 0.41 14.63 1.35
CA VAL A 50 1.86 14.87 1.24
C VAL A 50 2.59 14.46 2.53
N ALA A 51 2.12 14.92 3.69
CA ALA A 51 2.71 14.56 4.98
C ALA A 51 2.67 13.05 5.25
N ALA A 52 1.56 12.40 4.89
CA ALA A 52 1.40 10.96 5.07
C ALA A 52 2.35 10.16 4.17
N SER A 53 2.46 10.51 2.90
CA SER A 53 3.39 9.88 1.97
C SER A 53 4.84 10.07 2.39
N ALA A 54 5.25 11.29 2.77
CA ALA A 54 6.59 11.57 3.29
C ALA A 54 6.92 10.68 4.50
N TYR A 55 5.96 10.53 5.43
CA TYR A 55 6.13 9.67 6.60
C TYR A 55 6.27 8.19 6.24
N LEU A 56 5.44 7.68 5.34
CA LEU A 56 5.45 6.26 4.95
C LEU A 56 6.73 5.90 4.20
N SER A 57 7.15 6.75 3.27
CA SER A 57 8.31 6.52 2.41
C SER A 57 9.65 6.93 3.02
N ALA A 58 9.65 7.56 4.20
CA ALA A 58 10.84 8.13 4.85
C ALA A 58 11.58 9.15 3.97
N THR A 59 10.84 10.02 3.32
CA THR A 59 11.37 11.06 2.43
C THR A 59 11.09 12.46 2.95
N GLN A 60 11.70 13.45 2.33
CA GLN A 60 11.36 14.85 2.50
C GLN A 60 10.42 15.27 1.37
N MET A 61 9.31 15.92 1.70
CA MET A 61 8.33 16.41 0.75
C MET A 61 7.83 17.80 1.18
N GLU A 62 7.55 18.65 0.20
CA GLU A 62 6.95 19.96 0.42
C GLU A 62 5.47 19.94 0.06
N ASN A 63 4.63 20.40 0.98
CA ASN A 63 3.23 20.64 0.70
C ASN A 63 3.10 22.03 0.07
N THR A 64 2.79 22.09 -1.22
CA THR A 64 2.69 23.35 -1.98
C THR A 64 1.44 24.17 -1.63
N TRP A 65 0.48 23.58 -0.90
CA TRP A 65 -0.71 24.29 -0.45
C TRP A 65 -0.40 25.31 0.66
N ASP A 66 0.45 24.95 1.62
CA ASP A 66 0.77 25.76 2.79
C ASP A 66 2.26 26.05 2.95
N GLY A 67 3.10 25.56 2.04
CA GLY A 67 4.56 25.72 2.06
C GLY A 67 5.26 24.92 3.15
N THR A 68 4.55 23.96 3.80
CA THR A 68 5.13 23.15 4.88
C THR A 68 6.02 22.06 4.31
N THR A 69 7.26 21.98 4.80
CA THR A 69 8.17 20.88 4.49
C THR A 69 8.05 19.77 5.55
N HIS A 70 7.77 18.56 5.10
CA HIS A 70 7.72 17.34 5.92
C HIS A 70 8.98 16.53 5.68
N ASP A 71 9.87 16.44 6.66
CA ASP A 71 11.14 15.70 6.58
C ASP A 71 11.13 14.49 7.52
N TYR A 72 11.08 13.30 6.93
CA TYR A 72 11.16 12.01 7.61
C TYR A 72 12.38 11.18 7.19
N THR A 73 13.38 11.79 6.57
CA THR A 73 14.60 11.11 6.06
C THR A 73 15.40 10.40 7.15
N ARG A 74 15.20 10.78 8.42
CA ARG A 74 15.81 10.10 9.58
C ARG A 74 15.11 8.80 9.97
N LYS A 75 13.91 8.53 9.44
CA LYS A 75 13.18 7.28 9.70
C LYS A 75 13.93 6.13 9.05
N ARG A 76 14.11 5.06 9.82
CA ARG A 76 14.80 3.86 9.37
C ARG A 76 13.78 2.75 9.07
N HIS A 77 14.29 1.66 8.50
CA HIS A 77 13.53 0.42 8.25
C HIS A 77 12.54 0.48 7.07
N VAL A 78 12.59 1.51 6.24
CA VAL A 78 11.96 1.48 4.92
C VAL A 78 12.92 0.78 3.98
N VAL A 79 12.57 -0.45 3.58
CA VAL A 79 13.39 -1.32 2.72
C VAL A 79 13.15 -0.98 1.26
N TYR A 80 11.93 -0.59 0.94
CA TYR A 80 11.53 -0.29 -0.43
C TYR A 80 10.38 0.71 -0.43
N ALA A 81 10.38 1.63 -1.40
CA ALA A 81 9.26 2.54 -1.65
C ALA A 81 9.15 2.86 -3.14
N GLU A 82 7.92 2.78 -3.67
CA GLU A 82 7.62 3.01 -5.09
C GLU A 82 6.26 3.66 -5.26
N VAL A 83 6.14 4.55 -6.24
CA VAL A 83 4.84 5.00 -6.75
C VAL A 83 4.48 4.15 -7.96
N MET A 84 3.34 3.47 -7.90
CA MET A 84 2.80 2.63 -8.97
C MET A 84 1.61 3.34 -9.61
N LEU A 85 1.66 3.46 -10.93
CA LEU A 85 0.73 4.27 -11.70
C LEU A 85 0.00 3.45 -12.76
N PRO A 86 -1.28 3.76 -13.08
CA PRO A 86 -1.92 3.30 -14.30
C PRO A 86 -1.11 3.70 -15.53
N GLU A 87 -1.17 2.90 -16.60
CA GLU A 87 -0.41 3.13 -17.84
C GLU A 87 -0.66 4.50 -18.46
N HIS A 88 -1.89 5.01 -18.33
CA HIS A 88 -2.31 6.31 -18.86
C HIS A 88 -2.03 7.49 -17.90
N ALA A 89 -1.36 7.26 -16.78
CA ALA A 89 -1.07 8.34 -15.83
C ALA A 89 -0.05 9.32 -16.38
N PRO A 90 -0.16 10.61 -16.02
CA PRO A 90 0.91 11.58 -16.29
C PRO A 90 2.23 11.09 -15.70
N PRO A 91 3.32 11.03 -16.49
CA PRO A 91 4.59 10.48 -16.04
C PRO A 91 5.19 11.22 -14.84
N GLU A 92 4.89 12.50 -14.67
CA GLU A 92 5.30 13.31 -13.52
C GLU A 92 4.74 12.79 -12.18
N TYR A 93 3.66 12.02 -12.19
CA TYR A 93 3.11 11.41 -10.98
C TYR A 93 3.96 10.26 -10.43
N ALA A 94 5.00 9.83 -11.17
CA ALA A 94 6.02 8.95 -10.62
C ALA A 94 6.80 9.60 -9.46
N ASP A 95 6.86 10.94 -9.45
CA ASP A 95 7.29 11.69 -8.27
C ASP A 95 6.14 11.80 -7.26
N ARG A 96 6.32 11.17 -6.10
CA ARG A 96 5.29 11.19 -5.04
C ARG A 96 4.95 12.57 -4.55
N ASN A 97 5.91 13.51 -4.58
CA ASN A 97 5.65 14.89 -4.19
C ASN A 97 4.66 15.55 -5.16
N VAL A 98 4.84 15.34 -6.45
CA VAL A 98 3.92 15.83 -7.50
C VAL A 98 2.55 15.17 -7.37
N LEU A 99 2.51 13.84 -7.25
CA LEU A 99 1.26 13.08 -7.13
C LEU A 99 0.41 13.57 -5.95
N TRP A 100 0.98 13.59 -4.74
CA TRP A 100 0.20 13.88 -3.54
C TRP A 100 -0.14 15.36 -3.38
N ASN A 101 0.67 16.27 -3.90
CA ASN A 101 0.26 17.67 -4.05
C ASN A 101 -0.92 17.81 -5.02
N SER A 102 -0.91 17.11 -6.16
CA SER A 102 -2.05 17.10 -7.09
C SER A 102 -3.34 16.63 -6.41
N VAL A 103 -3.26 15.62 -5.55
CA VAL A 103 -4.41 15.14 -4.76
C VAL A 103 -4.86 16.20 -3.77
N ASP A 104 -3.98 16.78 -2.97
CA ASP A 104 -4.32 17.81 -1.98
C ASP A 104 -4.99 19.02 -2.67
N TRP A 105 -4.49 19.46 -3.83
CA TRP A 105 -5.09 20.54 -4.60
C TRP A 105 -6.45 20.19 -5.23
N SER A 106 -6.69 18.93 -5.58
CA SER A 106 -7.95 18.49 -6.18
C SER A 106 -9.12 18.40 -5.18
N GLU A 107 -8.82 18.36 -3.88
CA GLU A 107 -9.76 18.08 -2.80
C GLU A 107 -9.97 19.31 -1.91
N THR A 108 -10.84 20.21 -2.33
CA THR A 108 -11.06 21.52 -1.68
C THR A 108 -12.10 21.54 -0.57
N LYS A 109 -12.92 20.47 -0.43
CA LYS A 109 -13.97 20.43 0.61
C LYS A 109 -13.36 20.17 1.98
N ARG A 110 -13.85 20.86 3.01
CA ARG A 110 -13.37 20.74 4.40
C ARG A 110 -13.33 19.30 4.94
N ASP A 111 -14.24 18.45 4.50
CA ASP A 111 -14.37 17.04 4.90
C ASP A 111 -13.81 16.07 3.84
N ALA A 112 -13.03 16.59 2.89
CA ALA A 112 -12.52 15.79 1.80
C ALA A 112 -11.63 14.65 2.33
N GLN A 113 -11.86 13.47 1.76
CA GLN A 113 -10.99 12.32 1.93
C GLN A 113 -9.91 12.40 0.86
N LEU A 114 -8.66 12.45 1.29
CA LEU A 114 -7.48 12.63 0.42
C LEU A 114 -6.94 11.31 -0.08
N ALA A 115 -6.77 10.37 0.83
CA ALA A 115 -6.19 9.07 0.52
C ALA A 115 -6.76 7.99 1.44
N ARG A 116 -6.57 6.75 1.00
CA ARG A 116 -6.82 5.55 1.79
C ARG A 116 -5.52 4.83 2.02
N THR A 117 -5.22 4.44 3.26
CA THR A 117 -4.07 3.61 3.57
C THR A 117 -4.50 2.20 3.93
N VAL A 118 -3.77 1.24 3.42
CA VAL A 118 -3.92 -0.18 3.70
C VAL A 118 -2.59 -0.66 4.26
N GLU A 119 -2.61 -1.43 5.34
CA GLU A 119 -1.43 -2.03 5.94
C GLU A 119 -1.58 -3.55 5.88
N LEU A 120 -0.55 -4.26 5.38
CA LEU A 120 -0.55 -5.71 5.26
C LEU A 120 0.75 -6.27 5.81
N ALA A 121 0.64 -7.28 6.69
CA ALA A 121 1.79 -8.07 7.10
C ALA A 121 2.21 -9.04 5.98
N PHE A 122 3.51 -9.30 5.89
CA PHE A 122 4.09 -10.23 4.93
C PHE A 122 4.88 -11.34 5.63
N PRO A 123 5.03 -12.50 4.98
CA PRO A 123 5.78 -13.61 5.56
C PRO A 123 7.25 -13.21 5.82
N ALA A 124 7.70 -13.44 7.06
CA ALA A 124 9.08 -13.18 7.45
C ALA A 124 10.08 -14.20 6.87
N GLU A 125 9.56 -15.33 6.38
CA GLU A 125 10.34 -16.40 5.76
C GLU A 125 10.76 -16.08 4.32
N LEU A 126 10.09 -15.11 3.67
CA LEU A 126 10.43 -14.68 2.32
C LEU A 126 11.56 -13.65 2.35
N THR A 127 12.40 -13.67 1.31
CA THR A 127 13.40 -12.61 1.13
C THR A 127 12.71 -11.26 0.81
N HIS A 128 13.47 -10.16 0.99
CA HIS A 128 12.93 -8.84 0.63
C HIS A 128 12.52 -8.77 -0.84
N GLU A 129 13.31 -9.35 -1.76
CA GLU A 129 13.01 -9.39 -3.19
C GLU A 129 11.72 -10.15 -3.49
N GLN A 130 11.50 -11.29 -2.81
CA GLN A 130 10.27 -12.07 -2.95
C GLN A 130 9.06 -11.29 -2.43
N ASN A 131 9.19 -10.66 -1.27
CA ASN A 131 8.13 -9.83 -0.70
C ASN A 131 7.83 -8.63 -1.61
N ILE A 132 8.83 -7.93 -2.15
CA ILE A 132 8.67 -6.79 -3.07
C ILE A 132 7.95 -7.25 -4.35
N ALA A 133 8.35 -8.38 -4.93
CA ALA A 133 7.69 -8.91 -6.13
C ALA A 133 6.21 -9.23 -5.88
N LEU A 134 5.90 -9.82 -4.72
CA LEU A 134 4.54 -10.13 -4.29
C LEU A 134 3.71 -8.86 -4.07
N ILE A 135 4.27 -7.85 -3.38
CA ILE A 135 3.67 -6.56 -3.15
C ILE A 135 3.31 -5.88 -4.47
N ARG A 136 4.28 -5.78 -5.39
CA ARG A 136 4.08 -5.12 -6.69
C ARG A 136 2.96 -5.78 -7.48
N ARG A 137 2.98 -7.11 -7.57
CA ARG A 137 1.93 -7.86 -8.26
C ARG A 137 0.56 -7.64 -7.62
N PHE A 138 0.47 -7.75 -6.30
CA PHE A 138 -0.77 -7.54 -5.57
C PHE A 138 -1.34 -6.14 -5.78
N VAL A 139 -0.50 -5.10 -5.65
CA VAL A 139 -0.92 -3.70 -5.81
C VAL A 139 -1.34 -3.42 -7.25
N GLN A 140 -0.60 -3.96 -8.24
CA GLN A 140 -0.93 -3.80 -9.65
C GLN A 140 -2.32 -4.37 -9.96
N GLU A 141 -2.53 -5.65 -9.69
CA GLU A 141 -3.77 -6.37 -10.02
C GLU A 141 -4.98 -5.85 -9.21
N THR A 142 -4.74 -5.42 -7.96
CA THR A 142 -5.84 -5.05 -7.06
C THR A 142 -6.29 -3.61 -7.22
N PHE A 143 -5.37 -2.68 -7.45
CA PHE A 143 -5.63 -1.26 -7.40
C PHE A 143 -5.24 -0.50 -8.67
N VAL A 144 -4.03 -0.70 -9.18
CA VAL A 144 -3.48 0.10 -10.29
C VAL A 144 -4.23 -0.20 -11.59
N ASP A 145 -4.50 -1.46 -11.88
CA ASP A 145 -5.29 -1.87 -13.06
C ASP A 145 -6.74 -1.36 -13.03
N LYS A 146 -7.19 -0.85 -11.89
CA LYS A 146 -8.50 -0.19 -11.72
C LYS A 146 -8.42 1.33 -11.76
N GLY A 147 -7.28 1.86 -12.15
CA GLY A 147 -7.04 3.28 -12.34
C GLY A 147 -6.60 4.04 -11.08
N MET A 148 -6.36 3.38 -9.94
CA MET A 148 -5.85 4.04 -8.75
C MET A 148 -4.33 4.23 -8.85
N CYS A 149 -3.82 5.39 -8.42
CA CYS A 149 -2.40 5.54 -8.13
C CYS A 149 -2.12 4.99 -6.73
N ALA A 150 -1.02 4.27 -6.58
CA ALA A 150 -0.60 3.68 -5.32
C ALA A 150 0.81 4.12 -4.95
N ASP A 151 1.00 4.55 -3.71
CA ASP A 151 2.31 4.82 -3.12
C ASP A 151 2.59 3.75 -2.08
N VAL A 152 3.62 2.95 -2.33
CA VAL A 152 3.93 1.73 -1.58
C VAL A 152 5.19 1.95 -0.77
N ALA A 153 5.17 1.53 0.50
CA ALA A 153 6.36 1.53 1.35
C ALA A 153 6.43 0.21 2.14
N PHE A 154 7.46 -0.58 1.88
CA PHE A 154 7.72 -1.83 2.57
C PHE A 154 8.71 -1.59 3.72
N HIS A 155 8.29 -1.97 4.91
CA HIS A 155 9.02 -1.78 6.15
C HIS A 155 9.42 -3.12 6.74
N ASP A 156 10.68 -3.22 7.17
CA ASP A 156 11.17 -4.35 7.94
C ASP A 156 12.17 -3.87 8.99
N LYS A 157 11.88 -4.14 10.25
CA LYS A 157 12.75 -3.82 11.39
C LYS A 157 13.66 -4.99 11.79
N GLY A 158 13.50 -6.15 11.15
CA GLY A 158 14.15 -7.38 11.55
C GLY A 158 13.55 -7.99 12.83
N ASP A 159 12.33 -7.59 13.20
CA ASP A 159 11.61 -8.07 14.40
C ASP A 159 10.62 -9.21 14.07
N GLY A 160 10.68 -9.74 12.85
CA GLY A 160 9.83 -10.83 12.38
C GLY A 160 8.44 -10.36 11.91
N ASN A 161 8.22 -9.05 11.78
CA ASN A 161 6.96 -8.49 11.30
C ASN A 161 7.17 -7.54 10.10
N PRO A 162 7.65 -8.05 8.95
CA PRO A 162 7.71 -7.25 7.73
C PRO A 162 6.29 -6.88 7.29
N HIS A 163 6.10 -5.61 6.91
CA HIS A 163 4.77 -5.12 6.53
C HIS A 163 4.87 -4.04 5.46
N VAL A 164 3.83 -3.95 4.64
CA VAL A 164 3.69 -2.92 3.62
C VAL A 164 2.60 -1.92 4.00
N HIS A 165 2.89 -0.65 3.81
CA HIS A 165 1.91 0.40 3.77
C HIS A 165 1.63 0.75 2.30
N ILE A 166 0.36 0.74 1.93
CA ILE A 166 -0.11 1.09 0.59
C ILE A 166 -1.01 2.31 0.75
N MET A 167 -0.62 3.42 0.18
CA MET A 167 -1.42 4.63 0.16
C MET A 167 -2.03 4.79 -1.23
N LEU A 168 -3.36 4.89 -1.29
CA LEU A 168 -4.15 4.86 -2.52
C LEU A 168 -4.88 6.18 -2.72
N THR A 169 -4.96 6.64 -3.96
CA THR A 169 -5.84 7.76 -4.32
C THR A 169 -7.31 7.39 -4.11
N MET A 170 -8.13 8.37 -3.71
CA MET A 170 -9.58 8.17 -3.53
C MET A 170 -10.34 8.15 -4.85
N ARG A 171 -9.73 8.67 -5.89
CA ARG A 171 -10.27 8.74 -7.25
C ARG A 171 -9.39 7.94 -8.18
N ALA A 172 -10.01 7.24 -9.10
CA ALA A 172 -9.29 6.68 -10.23
C ALA A 172 -8.84 7.82 -11.17
N LEU A 173 -7.73 7.61 -11.85
CA LEU A 173 -7.28 8.46 -12.92
C LEU A 173 -7.98 8.04 -14.22
N GLN A 174 -8.47 9.00 -14.99
CA GLN A 174 -9.07 8.76 -16.31
C GLN A 174 -8.00 8.81 -17.40
N GLU A 175 -8.28 8.27 -18.57
CA GLU A 175 -7.37 8.25 -19.71
C GLU A 175 -6.92 9.66 -20.18
N ASP A 176 -7.70 10.68 -19.87
CA ASP A 176 -7.39 12.08 -20.14
C ASP A 176 -6.52 12.74 -19.04
N GLY A 177 -6.06 11.98 -18.06
CA GLY A 177 -5.25 12.45 -16.94
C GLY A 177 -6.02 13.16 -15.83
N ARG A 178 -7.35 13.21 -15.89
CA ARG A 178 -8.19 13.85 -14.87
C ARG A 178 -8.61 12.85 -13.79
N TRP A 179 -8.83 13.37 -12.60
CA TRP A 179 -9.41 12.58 -11.51
C TRP A 179 -10.89 12.27 -11.77
N ALA A 180 -11.28 11.01 -11.72
CA ALA A 180 -12.65 10.58 -11.81
C ALA A 180 -13.48 11.07 -10.60
N SER A 181 -14.80 10.96 -10.69
CA SER A 181 -15.68 11.14 -9.54
C SER A 181 -15.37 10.08 -8.48
N LYS A 182 -15.51 10.43 -7.18
CA LYS A 182 -15.38 9.41 -6.11
C LYS A 182 -16.46 8.35 -6.29
N SER A 183 -16.07 7.09 -6.41
CA SER A 183 -16.98 5.97 -6.31
C SER A 183 -17.39 5.80 -4.84
N ARG A 184 -18.67 5.61 -4.60
CA ARG A 184 -19.25 5.31 -3.28
C ARG A 184 -19.24 3.82 -3.02
#